data_ba0407bd775f523b42faab1d80982d78
#
_entry.id   ba0407bd775f523b42faab1d80982d78
#
_cell.length_a   1.000
_cell.length_b   1.000
_cell.length_c   1.000
_cell.angle_alpha   90.00
_cell.angle_beta   90.00
_cell.angle_gamma   90.00
#
_symmetry.space_group_name_H-M   'P 1'
#
loop_
_entity.id
_entity.type
_entity.pdbx_description
1 polymer ?
#
loop_
_entity_poly.entity_id
_entity_poly.type
_entity_poly.pdbx_seq_one_letter_code
_entity_poly.pdbx_strand_id
1 'polypeptide(L)'
;MEKRDLYDINGNKTELTYFKGDKVPSGYYPMVVMIAIQNSEGKFLMQKRVEEKGGDYGVTGGHPKSGETPYEGIITEVKEELGIDISNNEIIEFDSGCDLKDCYKMYYTKLDLDLSK
;
A
#
# COMPACT_ATOMS: atom_id res chain seq x y z
N MET A 1 10.50 -12.42 10.29
CA MET A 1 10.57 -11.62 9.06
C MET A 1 9.24 -11.67 8.31
N GLU A 2 8.87 -10.58 7.71
CA GLU A 2 7.61 -10.50 6.99
C GLU A 2 7.71 -11.21 5.64
N LYS A 3 6.84 -12.19 5.43
CA LYS A 3 6.75 -12.92 4.17
C LYS A 3 5.75 -12.22 3.25
N ARG A 4 6.10 -12.09 1.98
CA ARG A 4 5.31 -11.38 0.97
C ARG A 4 5.12 -12.25 -0.25
N ASP A 5 4.00 -12.07 -0.95
CA ASP A 5 3.72 -12.78 -2.20
C ASP A 5 4.33 -12.06 -3.39
N LEU A 6 4.71 -12.81 -4.41
CA LEU A 6 5.18 -12.27 -5.69
C LEU A 6 4.06 -12.32 -6.71
N TYR A 7 4.10 -11.37 -7.64
CA TYR A 7 3.08 -11.18 -8.68
C TYR A 7 3.70 -11.31 -10.06
N ASP A 8 2.90 -11.65 -11.05
CA ASP A 8 3.36 -11.70 -12.44
C ASP A 8 3.23 -10.32 -13.09
N ILE A 9 3.65 -10.19 -14.36
CA ILE A 9 3.65 -8.90 -15.06
C ILE A 9 2.23 -8.36 -15.30
N ASN A 10 1.23 -9.21 -15.18
CA ASN A 10 -0.17 -8.79 -15.31
C ASN A 10 -0.79 -8.39 -13.97
N GLY A 11 -0.01 -8.42 -12.90
CA GLY A 11 -0.49 -8.06 -11.57
C GLY A 11 -1.26 -9.15 -10.87
N ASN A 12 -1.15 -10.39 -11.34
CA ASN A 12 -1.80 -11.52 -10.71
C ASN A 12 -0.88 -12.18 -9.70
N LYS A 13 -1.44 -12.51 -8.54
CA LYS A 13 -0.71 -13.17 -7.47
C LYS A 13 -0.27 -14.57 -7.90
N THR A 14 0.99 -14.90 -7.62
CA THR A 14 1.55 -16.22 -7.90
C THR A 14 1.70 -17.02 -6.60
N GLU A 15 2.17 -18.25 -6.70
CA GLU A 15 2.46 -19.08 -5.53
C GLU A 15 3.82 -18.79 -4.91
N LEU A 16 4.63 -17.96 -5.56
CA LEU A 16 5.97 -17.63 -5.07
C LEU A 16 5.90 -16.54 -4.01
N THR A 17 6.79 -16.65 -3.04
CA THR A 17 6.89 -15.69 -1.94
C THR A 17 8.34 -15.24 -1.76
N TYR A 18 8.55 -14.18 -1.00
CA TYR A 18 9.87 -13.70 -0.67
C TYR A 18 9.83 -12.99 0.69
N PHE A 19 10.99 -12.82 1.29
CA PHE A 19 11.13 -11.99 2.49
C PHE A 19 11.78 -10.67 2.12
N LYS A 20 11.47 -9.64 2.89
CA LYS A 20 12.07 -8.32 2.67
C LYS A 20 13.60 -8.44 2.60
N GLY A 21 14.18 -7.88 1.54
CA GLY A 21 15.62 -7.94 1.31
C GLY A 21 16.08 -9.09 0.43
N ASP A 22 15.22 -10.05 0.17
CA ASP A 22 15.57 -11.17 -0.71
C ASP A 22 15.61 -10.71 -2.16
N LYS A 23 16.42 -11.42 -2.94
CA LYS A 23 16.46 -11.20 -4.38
C LYS A 23 15.20 -11.78 -5.02
N VAL A 24 14.53 -10.97 -5.83
CA VAL A 24 13.31 -11.38 -6.52
C VAL A 24 13.68 -12.05 -7.85
N PRO A 25 13.13 -13.24 -8.16
CA PRO A 25 13.40 -13.90 -9.44
C PRO A 25 12.92 -13.05 -10.62
N SER A 26 13.63 -13.17 -11.74
CA SER A 26 13.27 -12.48 -12.98
C SER A 26 11.87 -12.90 -13.42
N GLY A 27 11.07 -11.94 -13.85
CA GLY A 27 9.69 -12.19 -14.29
C GLY A 27 8.65 -12.17 -13.19
N TYR A 28 9.08 -11.93 -11.94
CA TYR A 28 8.19 -11.82 -10.79
C TYR A 28 8.40 -10.47 -10.13
N TYR A 29 7.34 -9.96 -9.49
CA TYR A 29 7.32 -8.58 -9.00
C TYR A 29 6.73 -8.49 -7.60
N PRO A 30 7.33 -7.67 -6.70
CA PRO A 30 6.66 -7.29 -5.47
C PRO A 30 5.44 -6.44 -5.77
N MET A 31 4.48 -6.40 -4.85
CA MET A 31 3.31 -5.53 -4.94
C MET A 31 3.46 -4.36 -3.97
N VAL A 32 3.26 -3.15 -4.45
CA VAL A 32 3.20 -1.95 -3.64
C VAL A 32 1.77 -1.44 -3.65
N VAL A 33 1.21 -1.15 -2.48
CA VAL A 33 -0.11 -0.55 -2.38
C VAL A 33 -0.01 0.81 -1.73
N MET A 34 -0.79 1.77 -2.22
CA MET A 34 -0.82 3.14 -1.72
C MET A 34 -2.25 3.62 -1.69
N ILE A 35 -2.56 4.53 -0.75
CA ILE A 35 -3.89 5.09 -0.65
C ILE A 35 -3.83 6.60 -0.42
N ALA A 36 -4.66 7.33 -1.17
CA ALA A 36 -4.90 8.74 -0.95
C ALA A 36 -6.15 8.88 -0.10
N ILE A 37 -6.03 9.55 1.05
CA ILE A 37 -7.13 9.78 1.97
C ILE A 37 -7.49 11.26 1.92
N GLN A 38 -8.71 11.56 1.48
CA GLN A 38 -9.19 12.93 1.33
C GLN A 38 -10.27 13.22 2.37
N ASN A 39 -10.21 14.40 3.01
CA ASN A 39 -11.26 14.78 3.93
C ASN A 39 -12.42 15.47 3.20
N SER A 40 -13.48 15.82 3.94
CA SER A 40 -14.67 16.46 3.37
C SER A 40 -14.41 17.85 2.79
N GLU A 41 -13.29 18.48 3.17
CA GLU A 41 -12.88 19.77 2.63
C GLU A 41 -12.04 19.64 1.35
N GLY A 42 -11.82 18.43 0.87
CA GLY A 42 -11.03 18.17 -0.32
C GLY A 42 -9.53 18.11 -0.11
N LYS A 43 -9.08 18.15 1.13
CA LYS A 43 -7.66 18.08 1.46
C LYS A 43 -7.21 16.64 1.65
N PHE A 44 -5.98 16.33 1.22
CA PHE A 44 -5.41 15.00 1.36
C PHE A 44 -4.56 14.90 2.62
N LEU A 45 -4.67 13.75 3.29
CA LEU A 45 -3.82 13.43 4.42
C LEU A 45 -2.45 13.02 3.89
N MET A 46 -1.41 13.74 4.33
CA MET A 46 -0.03 13.42 3.97
C MET A 46 0.70 12.98 5.22
N GLN A 47 1.47 11.91 5.08
CA GLN A 47 2.28 11.39 6.17
C GLN A 47 3.72 11.84 5.99
N LYS A 48 4.32 12.42 7.04
CA LYS A 48 5.72 12.80 6.98
C LYS A 48 6.59 11.56 7.10
N ARG A 49 7.43 11.33 6.11
CA ARG A 49 8.34 10.19 6.10
C ARG A 49 9.55 10.49 6.99
N VAL A 50 10.08 9.44 7.63
CA VAL A 50 11.27 9.57 8.44
C VAL A 50 12.48 9.97 7.58
N GLU A 51 13.50 10.60 8.20
CA GLU A 51 14.68 11.10 7.48
C GLU A 51 15.40 10.03 6.68
N GLU A 52 15.45 8.80 7.20
CA GLU A 52 16.07 7.67 6.50
C GLU A 52 15.41 7.38 5.15
N LYS A 53 14.18 7.84 4.97
CA LYS A 53 13.42 7.68 3.72
C LYS A 53 13.29 9.01 2.97
N GLY A 54 14.10 10.00 3.32
CA GLY A 54 14.14 11.28 2.63
C GLY A 54 13.46 12.45 3.34
N GLY A 55 12.73 12.19 4.43
CA GLY A 55 12.06 13.26 5.21
C GLY A 55 10.88 13.93 4.52
N ASP A 56 10.48 13.46 3.35
CA ASP A 56 9.38 14.04 2.57
C ASP A 56 8.02 13.62 3.10
N TYR A 57 6.98 14.32 2.62
CA TYR A 57 5.60 13.90 2.83
C TYR A 57 5.20 12.92 1.74
N GLY A 58 4.38 11.94 2.07
CA GLY A 58 3.90 10.96 1.12
C GLY A 58 2.56 10.39 1.55
N VAL A 59 1.95 9.64 0.63
CA VAL A 59 0.72 8.92 0.93
C VAL A 59 1.05 7.67 1.75
N THR A 60 0.04 7.14 2.44
CA THR A 60 0.19 5.90 3.20
C THR A 60 0.28 4.71 2.25
N GLY A 61 1.18 3.80 2.54
CA GLY A 61 1.33 2.61 1.69
C GLY A 61 2.35 1.64 2.24
N GLY A 62 2.47 0.52 1.54
CA GLY A 62 3.40 -0.53 1.91
C GLY A 62 3.26 -1.73 1.00
N HIS A 63 3.61 -2.89 1.52
CA HIS A 63 3.55 -4.15 0.79
C HIS A 63 2.57 -5.09 1.47
N PRO A 64 1.61 -5.71 0.73
CA PRO A 64 0.76 -6.74 1.33
C PRO A 64 1.59 -7.90 1.88
N LYS A 65 1.15 -8.45 2.99
CA LYS A 65 1.77 -9.65 3.56
C LYS A 65 1.30 -10.88 2.79
N SER A 66 2.08 -11.95 2.86
CA SER A 66 1.69 -13.22 2.24
C SER A 66 0.32 -13.66 2.76
N GLY A 67 -0.56 -14.01 1.84
CA GLY A 67 -1.94 -14.38 2.15
C GLY A 67 -2.93 -13.23 2.08
N GLU A 68 -2.46 -11.98 2.02
CA GLU A 68 -3.34 -10.82 1.86
C GLU A 68 -3.54 -10.50 0.38
N THR A 69 -4.75 -10.06 0.01
CA THR A 69 -4.93 -9.40 -1.27
C THR A 69 -4.37 -7.98 -1.17
N PRO A 70 -4.09 -7.29 -2.29
CA PRO A 70 -3.69 -5.89 -2.23
C PRO A 70 -4.70 -5.01 -1.49
N TYR A 71 -5.99 -5.27 -1.68
CA TYR A 71 -7.06 -4.55 -0.97
C TYR A 71 -6.95 -4.73 0.55
N GLU A 72 -6.79 -5.98 0.99
CA GLU A 72 -6.60 -6.26 2.41
C GLU A 72 -5.31 -5.63 2.94
N GLY A 73 -4.27 -5.64 2.13
CA GLY A 73 -2.98 -5.07 2.48
C GLY A 73 -3.06 -3.58 2.76
N ILE A 74 -3.82 -2.82 1.94
CA ILE A 74 -3.92 -1.38 2.18
C ILE A 74 -4.71 -1.07 3.46
N ILE A 75 -5.72 -1.87 3.78
CA ILE A 75 -6.46 -1.71 5.03
C ILE A 75 -5.53 -1.95 6.22
N THR A 76 -4.71 -2.99 6.15
CA THR A 76 -3.71 -3.30 7.19
C THR A 76 -2.70 -2.16 7.35
N GLU A 77 -2.18 -1.62 6.23
CA GLU A 77 -1.19 -0.54 6.29
C GLU A 77 -1.76 0.72 6.93
N VAL A 78 -2.99 1.10 6.61
CA VAL A 78 -3.62 2.27 7.23
C VAL A 78 -3.78 2.04 8.73
N LYS A 79 -4.17 0.86 9.13
CA LYS A 79 -4.32 0.54 10.55
C LYS A 79 -2.98 0.58 11.28
N GLU A 80 -1.94 0.02 10.68
CA GLU A 80 -0.60 -0.01 11.30
C GLU A 80 0.03 1.38 11.39
N GLU A 81 -0.09 2.18 10.34
CA GLU A 81 0.57 3.48 10.27
C GLU A 81 -0.22 4.61 10.90
N LEU A 82 -1.56 4.59 10.78
CA LEU A 82 -2.42 5.67 11.24
C LEU A 82 -3.35 5.27 12.39
N GLY A 83 -3.41 3.97 12.71
CA GLY A 83 -4.29 3.48 13.79
C GLY A 83 -5.77 3.51 13.44
N ILE A 84 -6.11 3.54 12.16
CA ILE A 84 -7.48 3.73 11.69
C ILE A 84 -7.92 2.50 10.91
N ASP A 85 -9.13 2.01 11.19
CA ASP A 85 -9.74 0.91 10.45
C ASP A 85 -10.67 1.48 9.38
N ILE A 86 -10.28 1.33 8.11
CA ILE A 86 -11.06 1.81 6.98
C ILE A 86 -11.84 0.70 6.28
N SER A 87 -11.94 -0.49 6.89
CA SER A 87 -12.59 -1.63 6.26
C SER A 87 -14.06 -1.40 5.92
N ASN A 88 -14.72 -0.49 6.62
CA ASN A 88 -16.13 -0.14 6.36
C ASN A 88 -16.30 1.07 5.43
N ASN A 89 -15.19 1.65 4.99
CA ASN A 89 -15.23 2.81 4.10
C ASN A 89 -15.27 2.35 2.64
N GLU A 90 -15.79 3.20 1.77
CA GLU A 90 -15.68 2.97 0.33
C GLU A 90 -14.24 3.23 -0.08
N ILE A 91 -13.59 2.23 -0.63
CA ILE A 91 -12.20 2.30 -1.08
C ILE A 91 -12.19 2.01 -2.57
N ILE A 92 -11.68 2.96 -3.35
CA ILE A 92 -11.70 2.86 -4.81
C ILE A 92 -10.27 2.63 -5.31
N GLU A 93 -10.09 1.58 -6.10
CA GLU A 93 -8.83 1.37 -6.82
C GLU A 93 -8.91 2.22 -8.08
N PHE A 94 -8.04 3.22 -8.21
CA PHE A 94 -8.11 4.14 -9.35
C PHE A 94 -6.93 4.00 -10.31
N ASP A 95 -5.89 3.26 -9.94
CA ASP A 95 -4.77 3.00 -10.82
C ASP A 95 -4.08 1.72 -10.40
N SER A 96 -3.51 1.02 -11.38
CA SER A 96 -2.73 -0.18 -11.14
C SER A 96 -1.83 -0.44 -12.35
N GLY A 97 -0.76 -1.19 -12.14
CA GLY A 97 0.14 -1.55 -13.21
C GLY A 97 1.36 -2.26 -12.70
N CYS A 98 2.27 -2.56 -13.61
CA CYS A 98 3.57 -3.13 -13.28
C CYS A 98 4.63 -2.44 -14.13
N ASP A 99 5.74 -2.10 -13.50
CA ASP A 99 6.89 -1.53 -14.21
C ASP A 99 8.06 -2.54 -14.16
N LEU A 100 9.28 -2.05 -14.33
CA LEU A 100 10.45 -2.93 -14.34
C LEU A 100 10.84 -3.47 -12.96
N LYS A 101 10.30 -2.91 -11.90
CA LYS A 101 10.68 -3.25 -10.52
C LYS A 101 9.54 -3.83 -9.69
N ASP A 102 8.35 -3.24 -9.79
CA ASP A 102 7.22 -3.55 -8.92
C ASP A 102 5.92 -3.53 -9.68
N CYS A 103 4.94 -4.28 -9.16
CA CYS A 103 3.55 -4.02 -9.48
C CYS A 103 2.98 -3.10 -8.42
N TYR A 104 1.98 -2.30 -8.78
CA TYR A 104 1.39 -1.36 -7.84
C TYR A 104 -0.12 -1.29 -8.00
N LYS A 105 -0.78 -0.92 -6.91
CA LYS A 105 -2.20 -0.55 -6.90
C LYS A 105 -2.37 0.70 -6.06
N MET A 106 -3.11 1.66 -6.59
CA MET A 106 -3.37 2.92 -5.93
C MET A 106 -4.85 3.03 -5.60
N TYR A 107 -5.14 3.33 -4.34
CA TYR A 107 -6.49 3.41 -3.82
C TYR A 107 -6.82 4.83 -3.36
N TYR A 108 -8.11 5.10 -3.25
CA TYR A 108 -8.62 6.37 -2.76
C TYR A 108 -9.79 6.11 -1.81
N THR A 109 -9.83 6.84 -0.70
CA THR A 109 -10.98 6.84 0.17
C THR A 109 -11.21 8.24 0.72
N LYS A 110 -12.45 8.54 1.10
CA LYS A 110 -12.81 9.81 1.71
C LYS A 110 -13.11 9.55 3.18
N LEU A 111 -12.43 10.30 4.05
CA LEU A 111 -12.54 10.09 5.48
C LEU A 111 -12.09 11.33 6.23
N ASP A 112 -12.93 11.80 7.15
CA ASP A 112 -12.55 12.88 8.06
C ASP A 112 -11.84 12.30 9.26
N LEU A 113 -10.65 12.81 9.53
CA LEU A 113 -9.83 12.38 10.65
C LEU A 113 -9.72 13.49 11.68
N ASP A 114 -9.82 13.13 12.96
CA ASP A 114 -9.53 14.04 14.04
C ASP A 114 -8.04 13.95 14.37
N LEU A 115 -7.27 14.85 13.79
CA LEU A 115 -5.82 14.87 13.94
C LEU A 115 -5.36 15.52 15.25
N SER A 116 -6.31 15.98 16.06
CA SER A 116 -5.98 16.59 17.35
C SER A 116 -5.77 15.55 18.45
N LYS A 117 -6.08 14.31 18.17
CA LYS A 117 -5.95 13.20 19.14
C LYS A 117 -4.68 12.42 18.98
#